data_9ce6c2a02d456b8c3d9fb2019961ec8c
#
_entry.id   9ce6c2a02d456b8c3d9fb2019961ec8c
#
_cell.length_a   1.000
_cell.length_b   1.000
_cell.length_c   1.000
_cell.angle_alpha   90.00
_cell.angle_beta   90.00
_cell.angle_gamma   90.00
#
_symmetry.space_group_name_H-M   'P 1'
#
loop_
_entity.id
_entity.type
_entity.pdbx_description
1 polymer ?
#
loop_
_entity_poly.entity_id
_entity_poly.type
_entity_poly.pdbx_seq_one_letter_code
_entity_poly.pdbx_strand_id
1 'polypeptide(L)'
;MSYEFGLHLKQCRIVLQLTPPGTPQRNGVSERRNRTVLDMVRSMMSLTDLPLSFWGYALETAAFTLNRAPSKSVETTPYELWFGKKPKLSFLKVWGCDAYVKKLQPDKLEPKSEKCVFIGYPKETIGYTFYHRSEGKTFVAKFRNFLEKEFLSKEVSGRKVELDEVTVPAPLLESSASQKLFL
;
A
#
# COMPACT_ATOMS: atom_id res chain seq x y z
N MET A 1 -20.72 15.43 0.84
CA MET A 1 -19.40 15.17 1.50
C MET A 1 -19.59 15.43 2.98
N SER A 2 -19.10 14.54 3.86
CA SER A 2 -19.20 14.76 5.31
C SER A 2 -18.35 15.97 5.73
N TYR A 3 -18.87 16.79 6.65
CA TYR A 3 -18.16 17.94 7.23
C TYR A 3 -16.82 17.52 7.89
N GLU A 4 -16.83 16.39 8.59
CA GLU A 4 -15.63 15.83 9.25
C GLU A 4 -14.53 15.47 8.25
N PHE A 5 -14.88 14.90 7.09
CA PHE A 5 -13.92 14.60 6.04
C PHE A 5 -13.29 15.86 5.47
N GLY A 6 -14.06 16.93 5.29
CA GLY A 6 -13.55 18.24 4.86
C GLY A 6 -12.56 18.85 5.86
N LEU A 7 -12.82 18.72 7.17
CA LEU A 7 -11.90 19.15 8.22
C LEU A 7 -10.60 18.34 8.21
N HIS A 8 -10.71 17.02 8.06
CA HIS A 8 -9.52 16.14 7.96
C HIS A 8 -8.63 16.52 6.77
N LEU A 9 -9.21 16.77 5.60
CA LEU A 9 -8.43 17.22 4.43
C LEU A 9 -7.71 18.54 4.69
N LYS A 10 -8.39 19.50 5.35
CA LYS A 10 -7.78 20.79 5.74
C LYS A 10 -6.61 20.61 6.71
N GLN A 11 -6.77 19.77 7.73
CA GLN A 11 -5.69 19.46 8.68
C GLN A 11 -4.49 18.82 7.99
N CYS A 12 -4.74 17.95 7.01
CA CYS A 12 -3.70 17.31 6.20
C CYS A 12 -3.14 18.21 5.09
N ARG A 13 -3.59 19.48 4.99
CA ARG A 13 -3.24 20.43 3.91
C ARG A 13 -3.52 19.88 2.51
N ILE A 14 -4.57 19.10 2.37
CA ILE A 14 -5.00 18.51 1.09
C ILE A 14 -6.05 19.44 0.48
N VAL A 15 -5.75 19.95 -0.72
CA VAL A 15 -6.70 20.72 -1.51
C VAL A 15 -7.61 19.77 -2.29
N LEU A 16 -8.89 19.81 -1.97
CA LEU A 16 -9.87 19.02 -2.69
C LEU A 16 -10.22 19.70 -4.01
N GLN A 17 -10.02 19.00 -5.11
CA GLN A 17 -10.49 19.40 -6.43
C GLN A 17 -11.64 18.49 -6.85
N LEU A 18 -12.83 19.05 -6.97
CA LEU A 18 -13.98 18.32 -7.47
C LEU A 18 -13.92 18.23 -9.00
N THR A 19 -14.13 17.02 -9.51
CA THR A 19 -14.27 16.82 -10.95
C THR A 19 -15.65 17.33 -11.38
N PRO A 20 -15.75 18.22 -12.40
CA PRO A 20 -17.04 18.67 -12.89
C PRO A 20 -17.90 17.49 -13.37
N PRO A 21 -19.23 17.54 -13.18
CA PRO A 21 -20.12 16.53 -13.70
C PRO A 21 -19.93 16.31 -15.20
N GLY A 22 -19.99 15.07 -15.67
CA GLY A 22 -19.84 14.72 -17.09
C GLY A 22 -18.41 14.74 -17.64
N THR A 23 -17.38 14.90 -16.80
CA THR A 23 -15.97 14.89 -17.25
C THR A 23 -15.13 13.78 -16.58
N PRO A 24 -15.46 12.48 -16.78
CA PRO A 24 -14.73 11.37 -16.15
C PRO A 24 -13.26 11.31 -16.59
N GLN A 25 -12.91 11.84 -17.76
CA GLN A 25 -11.53 11.87 -18.28
C GLN A 25 -10.54 12.58 -17.33
N ARG A 26 -11.02 13.50 -16.50
CA ARG A 26 -10.18 14.20 -15.51
C ARG A 26 -9.75 13.32 -14.33
N ASN A 27 -10.43 12.18 -14.11
CA ASN A 27 -10.07 11.19 -13.09
C ASN A 27 -9.07 10.13 -13.59
N GLY A 28 -8.76 10.09 -14.88
CA GLY A 28 -7.93 9.04 -15.48
C GLY A 28 -6.55 8.84 -14.84
N VAL A 29 -5.96 9.89 -14.26
CA VAL A 29 -4.68 9.79 -13.55
C VAL A 29 -4.86 9.02 -12.24
N SER A 30 -5.88 9.36 -11.46
CA SER A 30 -6.19 8.70 -10.17
C SER A 30 -6.58 7.24 -10.39
N GLU A 31 -7.41 6.96 -11.38
CA GLU A 31 -7.84 5.60 -11.76
C GLU A 31 -6.64 4.72 -12.17
N ARG A 32 -5.76 5.25 -13.03
CA ARG A 32 -4.54 4.54 -13.43
C ARG A 32 -3.65 4.24 -12.24
N ARG A 33 -3.48 5.21 -11.33
CA ARG A 33 -2.68 5.02 -10.12
C ARG A 33 -3.28 3.96 -9.21
N ASN A 34 -4.58 4.00 -8.99
CA ASN A 34 -5.29 3.01 -8.19
C ASN A 34 -5.13 1.60 -8.78
N ARG A 35 -5.31 1.45 -10.10
CA ARG A 35 -5.09 0.18 -10.80
C ARG A 35 -3.67 -0.32 -10.60
N THR A 36 -2.65 0.53 -10.76
CA THR A 36 -1.25 0.15 -10.54
C THR A 36 -1.01 -0.32 -9.11
N VAL A 37 -1.57 0.36 -8.11
CA VAL A 37 -1.46 -0.04 -6.69
C VAL A 37 -2.11 -1.40 -6.47
N LEU A 38 -3.33 -1.62 -6.99
CA LEU A 38 -4.05 -2.90 -6.86
C LEU A 38 -3.29 -4.06 -7.55
N ASP A 39 -2.72 -3.83 -8.73
CA ASP A 39 -1.93 -4.83 -9.43
C ASP A 39 -0.66 -5.20 -8.65
N MET A 40 -0.02 -4.23 -8.00
CA MET A 40 1.09 -4.49 -7.09
C MET A 40 0.65 -5.30 -5.87
N VAL A 41 -0.50 -4.98 -5.26
CA VAL A 41 -1.05 -5.73 -4.13
C VAL A 41 -1.34 -7.17 -4.54
N ARG A 42 -2.01 -7.39 -5.68
CA ARG A 42 -2.28 -8.72 -6.23
C ARG A 42 -0.97 -9.51 -6.42
N SER A 43 0.03 -8.89 -7.03
CA SER A 43 1.35 -9.50 -7.22
C SER A 43 2.02 -9.84 -5.89
N MET A 44 2.05 -8.92 -4.92
CA MET A 44 2.62 -9.17 -3.60
C MET A 44 1.92 -10.32 -2.88
N MET A 45 0.58 -10.34 -2.89
CA MET A 45 -0.21 -11.38 -2.23
C MET A 45 -0.07 -12.75 -2.90
N SER A 46 0.07 -12.82 -4.23
CA SER A 46 0.26 -14.07 -4.96
C SER A 46 1.61 -14.74 -4.72
N LEU A 47 2.62 -13.97 -4.33
CA LEU A 47 3.96 -14.47 -4.03
C LEU A 47 4.10 -15.05 -2.61
N THR A 48 3.08 -14.94 -1.77
CA THR A 48 3.14 -15.34 -0.36
C THR A 48 1.98 -16.23 0.04
N ASP A 49 2.18 -17.00 1.12
CA ASP A 49 1.13 -17.79 1.77
C ASP A 49 0.42 -17.02 2.90
N LEU A 50 0.59 -15.69 2.96
CA LEU A 50 -0.06 -14.87 3.98
C LEU A 50 -1.58 -14.84 3.74
N PRO A 51 -2.41 -14.83 4.82
CA PRO A 51 -3.85 -14.69 4.72
C PRO A 51 -4.26 -13.39 3.99
N LEU A 52 -5.44 -13.40 3.36
CA LEU A 52 -5.97 -12.20 2.67
C LEU A 52 -6.12 -10.99 3.60
N SER A 53 -6.32 -11.20 4.89
CA SER A 53 -6.37 -10.11 5.89
C SER A 53 -5.14 -9.21 5.91
N PHE A 54 -4.00 -9.67 5.36
CA PHE A 54 -2.78 -8.86 5.24
C PHE A 54 -2.77 -7.91 4.03
N TRP A 55 -3.83 -7.87 3.23
CA TRP A 55 -3.91 -7.00 2.05
C TRP A 55 -3.68 -5.51 2.37
N GLY A 56 -4.10 -5.05 3.56
CA GLY A 56 -3.87 -3.67 4.01
C GLY A 56 -2.38 -3.34 4.14
N TYR A 57 -1.58 -4.25 4.69
CA TYR A 57 -0.12 -4.10 4.75
C TYR A 57 0.53 -4.11 3.36
N ALA A 58 0.03 -4.95 2.47
CA ALA A 58 0.48 -4.97 1.08
C ALA A 58 0.15 -3.65 0.36
N LEU A 59 -1.04 -3.09 0.58
CA LEU A 59 -1.48 -1.81 0.02
C LEU A 59 -0.60 -0.64 0.51
N GLU A 60 -0.35 -0.55 1.80
CA GLU A 60 0.55 0.47 2.37
C GLU A 60 1.96 0.34 1.81
N THR A 61 2.47 -0.89 1.67
CA THR A 61 3.80 -1.14 1.10
C THR A 61 3.85 -0.81 -0.38
N ALA A 62 2.81 -1.12 -1.15
CA ALA A 62 2.72 -0.77 -2.57
C ALA A 62 2.73 0.76 -2.75
N ALA A 63 1.93 1.49 -1.98
CA ALA A 63 1.91 2.96 -2.00
C ALA A 63 3.27 3.55 -1.58
N PHE A 64 3.89 3.00 -0.54
CA PHE A 64 5.22 3.40 -0.08
C PHE A 64 6.29 3.23 -1.17
N THR A 65 6.26 2.11 -1.87
CA THR A 65 7.20 1.76 -2.95
C THR A 65 6.97 2.66 -4.17
N LEU A 66 5.72 2.81 -4.62
CA LEU A 66 5.38 3.66 -5.77
C LEU A 66 5.75 5.12 -5.57
N ASN A 67 5.68 5.63 -4.35
CA ASN A 67 6.09 6.99 -4.06
C ASN A 67 7.61 7.19 -4.14
N ARG A 68 8.40 6.12 -4.06
CA ARG A 68 9.87 6.15 -4.05
C ARG A 68 10.51 5.58 -5.30
N ALA A 69 9.81 4.75 -6.05
CA ALA A 69 10.31 4.18 -7.28
C ALA A 69 10.29 5.23 -8.41
N PRO A 70 11.36 5.35 -9.20
CA PRO A 70 11.37 6.22 -10.37
C PRO A 70 10.41 5.68 -11.43
N SER A 71 9.77 6.58 -12.17
CA SER A 71 8.89 6.27 -13.30
C SER A 71 9.57 6.66 -14.61
N LYS A 72 9.29 5.93 -15.69
CA LYS A 72 9.82 6.29 -17.03
C LYS A 72 9.28 7.63 -17.56
N SER A 73 8.11 8.05 -17.10
CA SER A 73 7.42 9.25 -17.57
C SER A 73 7.67 10.50 -16.72
N VAL A 74 8.31 10.37 -15.55
CA VAL A 74 8.55 11.49 -14.62
C VAL A 74 9.95 11.35 -14.05
N GLU A 75 10.78 12.38 -14.20
CA GLU A 75 12.18 12.37 -13.76
C GLU A 75 12.33 12.32 -12.23
N THR A 76 11.41 12.97 -11.52
CA THR A 76 11.44 13.08 -10.07
C THR A 76 10.35 12.22 -9.42
N THR A 77 10.70 11.52 -8.33
CA THR A 77 9.72 10.71 -7.60
C THR A 77 8.79 11.60 -6.76
N PRO A 78 7.54 11.16 -6.46
CA PRO A 78 6.66 11.87 -5.53
C PRO A 78 7.32 12.13 -4.17
N TYR A 79 8.14 11.20 -3.69
CA TYR A 79 8.92 11.36 -2.46
C TYR A 79 9.92 12.53 -2.56
N GLU A 80 10.63 12.64 -3.68
CA GLU A 80 11.61 13.71 -3.92
C GLU A 80 10.95 15.09 -4.01
N LEU A 81 9.80 15.16 -4.69
CA LEU A 81 9.00 16.39 -4.77
C LEU A 81 8.51 16.86 -3.39
N TRP A 82 8.15 15.92 -2.50
CA TRP A 82 7.62 16.25 -1.18
C TRP A 82 8.70 16.60 -0.16
N PHE A 83 9.80 15.85 -0.16
CA PHE A 83 10.86 15.98 0.85
C PHE A 83 12.11 16.71 0.37
N GLY A 84 12.20 17.08 -0.92
CA GLY A 84 13.36 17.78 -1.50
C GLY A 84 14.65 16.93 -1.58
N LYS A 85 14.55 15.60 -1.40
CA LYS A 85 15.70 14.69 -1.41
C LYS A 85 15.38 13.34 -2.02
N LYS A 86 16.36 12.76 -2.70
CA LYS A 86 16.23 11.42 -3.32
C LYS A 86 15.99 10.32 -2.28
N PRO A 87 15.06 9.39 -2.53
CA PRO A 87 14.82 8.26 -1.64
C PRO A 87 15.99 7.27 -1.68
N LYS A 88 16.32 6.67 -0.53
CA LYS A 88 17.28 5.57 -0.44
C LYS A 88 16.60 4.27 -0.85
N LEU A 89 16.81 3.81 -2.09
CA LEU A 89 16.19 2.58 -2.61
C LEU A 89 16.66 1.30 -1.92
N SER A 90 17.86 1.29 -1.34
CA SER A 90 18.39 0.15 -0.57
C SER A 90 17.53 -0.21 0.66
N PHE A 91 16.65 0.71 1.08
CA PHE A 91 15.70 0.48 2.15
C PHE A 91 14.49 -0.35 1.70
N LEU A 92 14.20 -0.39 0.40
CA LEU A 92 13.10 -1.18 -0.15
C LEU A 92 13.42 -2.67 -0.07
N LYS A 93 12.43 -3.46 0.37
CA LYS A 93 12.51 -4.90 0.56
C LYS A 93 11.35 -5.61 -0.12
N VAL A 94 11.55 -6.86 -0.49
CA VAL A 94 10.51 -7.68 -1.12
C VAL A 94 9.47 -8.05 -0.07
N TRP A 95 8.22 -7.63 -0.29
CA TRP A 95 7.11 -7.90 0.62
C TRP A 95 6.84 -9.40 0.73
N GLY A 96 6.58 -9.87 1.95
CA GLY A 96 6.33 -11.28 2.19
C GLY A 96 7.58 -12.14 2.31
N CYS A 97 8.79 -11.59 2.09
CA CYS A 97 10.01 -12.37 2.27
C CYS A 97 10.27 -12.68 3.74
N ASP A 98 10.87 -13.84 3.98
CA ASP A 98 11.34 -14.23 5.30
C ASP A 98 12.55 -13.39 5.71
N ALA A 99 12.67 -13.11 7.00
CA ALA A 99 13.81 -12.43 7.59
C ALA A 99 14.11 -12.98 8.99
N TYR A 100 15.39 -13.04 9.33
CA TYR A 100 15.80 -13.30 10.71
C TYR A 100 15.87 -11.99 11.49
N VAL A 101 15.05 -11.89 12.53
CA VAL A 101 14.97 -10.72 13.41
C VAL A 101 15.58 -11.06 14.76
N LYS A 102 16.44 -10.19 15.29
CA LYS A 102 17.07 -10.39 16.59
C LYS A 102 16.04 -10.30 17.70
N LYS A 103 15.99 -11.31 18.59
CA LYS A 103 15.19 -11.29 19.82
C LYS A 103 15.71 -10.22 20.78
N LEU A 104 14.82 -9.51 21.46
CA LEU A 104 15.20 -8.49 22.43
C LEU A 104 15.82 -9.09 23.70
N GLN A 105 15.32 -10.23 24.17
CA GLN A 105 15.76 -10.93 25.37
C GLN A 105 15.83 -12.43 25.09
N PRO A 106 16.87 -12.93 24.41
CA PRO A 106 17.02 -14.36 24.21
C PRO A 106 17.58 -15.00 25.50
N ASP A 107 17.07 -16.17 25.87
CA ASP A 107 17.69 -17.01 26.90
C ASP A 107 19.06 -17.51 26.47
N LYS A 108 19.92 -17.88 27.44
CA LYS A 108 21.33 -18.25 27.16
C LYS A 108 21.49 -19.37 26.14
N LEU A 109 20.54 -20.30 26.06
CA LEU A 109 20.57 -21.48 25.19
C LEU A 109 19.62 -21.37 24.00
N GLU A 110 18.81 -20.32 23.92
CA GLU A 110 17.88 -20.11 22.81
C GLU A 110 18.55 -19.42 21.59
N PRO A 111 17.99 -19.65 20.39
CA PRO A 111 18.42 -18.91 19.21
C PRO A 111 18.24 -17.40 19.43
N LYS A 112 19.30 -16.63 19.16
CA LYS A 112 19.31 -15.15 19.29
C LYS A 112 18.44 -14.42 18.26
N SER A 113 17.96 -15.12 17.24
CA SER A 113 17.11 -14.58 16.18
C SER A 113 15.97 -15.52 15.88
N GLU A 114 14.87 -14.98 15.43
CA GLU A 114 13.67 -15.71 15.02
C GLU A 114 13.32 -15.40 13.58
N LYS A 115 12.69 -16.38 12.90
CA LYS A 115 12.29 -16.27 11.53
C LYS A 115 10.89 -15.63 11.46
N CYS A 116 10.80 -14.46 10.81
CA CYS A 116 9.58 -13.68 10.68
C CYS A 116 9.36 -13.30 9.21
N VAL A 117 8.15 -12.90 8.87
CA VAL A 117 7.80 -12.44 7.53
C VAL A 117 7.76 -10.92 7.49
N PHE A 118 8.40 -10.32 6.49
CA PHE A 118 8.33 -8.88 6.28
C PHE A 118 6.98 -8.48 5.68
N ILE A 119 6.27 -7.56 6.34
CA ILE A 119 4.93 -7.13 5.93
C ILE A 119 4.79 -5.62 5.68
N GLY A 120 5.82 -4.81 5.96
CA GLY A 120 5.70 -3.39 5.65
C GLY A 120 6.66 -2.46 6.37
N TYR A 121 6.37 -1.17 6.22
CA TYR A 121 7.15 -0.07 6.78
C TYR A 121 6.30 0.65 7.84
N PRO A 122 6.80 0.83 9.07
CA PRO A 122 6.09 1.57 10.10
C PRO A 122 6.02 3.06 9.74
N LYS A 123 4.95 3.74 10.17
CA LYS A 123 4.74 5.18 9.89
C LYS A 123 5.53 6.09 10.81
N GLU A 124 5.60 5.75 12.08
CA GLU A 124 6.13 6.64 13.13
C GLU A 124 7.56 6.31 13.56
N THR A 125 8.05 5.12 13.26
CA THR A 125 9.35 4.64 13.72
C THR A 125 10.25 4.22 12.55
N ILE A 126 11.57 4.23 12.78
CA ILE A 126 12.54 3.73 11.80
C ILE A 126 12.67 2.22 11.98
N GLY A 127 12.41 1.46 10.93
CA GLY A 127 12.53 0.01 10.93
C GLY A 127 11.65 -0.65 9.87
N TYR A 128 11.28 -1.90 10.15
CA TYR A 128 10.44 -2.72 9.29
C TYR A 128 9.40 -3.41 10.15
N THR A 129 8.21 -3.59 9.63
CA THR A 129 7.13 -4.33 10.29
C THR A 129 7.22 -5.80 9.89
N PHE A 130 7.24 -6.67 10.88
CA PHE A 130 7.32 -8.12 10.72
C PHE A 130 6.10 -8.81 11.32
N TYR A 131 5.77 -9.96 10.75
CA TYR A 131 4.77 -10.88 11.25
C TYR A 131 5.43 -12.15 11.75
N HIS A 132 5.18 -12.52 12.99
CA HIS A 132 5.63 -13.76 13.60
C HIS A 132 4.56 -14.83 13.44
N ARG A 133 4.80 -15.84 12.59
CA ARG A 133 3.79 -16.83 12.19
C ARG A 133 3.29 -17.67 13.37
N SER A 134 4.17 -18.10 14.28
CA SER A 134 3.81 -18.97 15.40
C SER A 134 3.03 -18.25 16.50
N GLU A 135 3.30 -16.95 16.70
CA GLU A 135 2.61 -16.15 17.72
C GLU A 135 1.39 -15.39 17.17
N GLY A 136 1.25 -15.28 15.85
CA GLY A 136 0.20 -14.49 15.23
C GLY A 136 0.31 -12.99 15.46
N LYS A 137 1.51 -12.48 15.81
CA LYS A 137 1.73 -11.07 16.18
C LYS A 137 2.51 -10.30 15.14
N THR A 138 2.23 -9.00 15.06
CA THR A 138 3.00 -8.05 14.27
C THR A 138 3.83 -7.14 15.18
N PHE A 139 5.07 -6.84 14.79
CA PHE A 139 5.96 -5.98 15.54
C PHE A 139 6.95 -5.25 14.64
N VAL A 140 7.63 -4.24 15.18
CA VAL A 140 8.63 -3.44 14.45
C VAL A 140 10.03 -3.75 14.96
N ALA A 141 10.97 -3.99 14.02
CA ALA A 141 12.37 -4.21 14.35
C ALA A 141 13.32 -3.51 13.37
N LYS A 142 14.52 -3.17 13.87
CA LYS A 142 15.62 -2.58 13.09
C LYS A 142 16.67 -3.62 12.71
N PHE A 143 17.00 -4.53 13.64
CA PHE A 143 18.03 -5.56 13.45
C PHE A 143 17.46 -6.79 12.76
N ARG A 144 17.84 -7.02 11.49
CA ARG A 144 17.25 -8.04 10.61
C ARG A 144 18.23 -8.49 9.55
N ASN A 145 18.04 -9.71 9.08
CA ASN A 145 18.69 -10.25 7.90
C ASN A 145 17.60 -10.81 6.96
N PHE A 146 17.43 -10.19 5.79
CA PHE A 146 16.41 -10.57 4.81
C PHE A 146 16.88 -11.72 3.93
N LEU A 147 16.01 -12.69 3.69
CA LEU A 147 16.23 -13.85 2.83
C LEU A 147 15.63 -13.63 1.43
N GLU A 148 15.84 -12.45 0.84
CA GLU A 148 15.24 -12.07 -0.45
C GLU A 148 15.65 -13.02 -1.60
N LYS A 149 16.89 -13.49 -1.63
CA LYS A 149 17.39 -14.42 -2.67
C LYS A 149 16.65 -15.76 -2.65
N GLU A 150 16.42 -16.31 -1.46
CA GLU A 150 15.70 -17.56 -1.27
C GLU A 150 14.21 -17.41 -1.63
N PHE A 151 13.64 -16.24 -1.33
CA PHE A 151 12.26 -15.93 -1.65
C PHE A 151 12.02 -15.85 -3.16
N LEU A 152 12.89 -15.15 -3.89
CA LEU A 152 12.78 -15.00 -5.35
C LEU A 152 13.05 -16.29 -6.12
N SER A 153 13.74 -17.28 -5.52
CA SER A 153 13.99 -18.59 -6.12
C SER A 153 12.82 -19.57 -5.93
N LYS A 154 11.86 -19.26 -5.06
CA LYS A 154 10.64 -20.08 -4.90
C LYS A 154 9.77 -19.93 -6.14
N GLU A 155 9.26 -21.07 -6.64
CA GLU A 155 8.24 -21.03 -7.69
C GLU A 155 7.03 -20.24 -7.22
N VAL A 156 6.46 -19.46 -8.12
CA VAL A 156 5.23 -18.70 -7.87
C VAL A 156 4.14 -19.68 -7.43
N SER A 157 3.55 -19.48 -6.27
CA SER A 157 2.55 -20.39 -5.69
C SER A 157 1.28 -20.58 -6.54
N GLY A 158 1.15 -19.83 -7.63
CA GLY A 158 0.01 -19.89 -8.55
C GLY A 158 -1.32 -19.42 -7.94
N ARG A 159 -1.29 -18.87 -6.72
CA ARG A 159 -2.48 -18.37 -6.03
C ARG A 159 -3.04 -17.18 -6.78
N LYS A 160 -4.25 -17.32 -7.33
CA LYS A 160 -5.02 -16.19 -7.85
C LYS A 160 -5.61 -15.42 -6.66
N VAL A 161 -5.29 -14.15 -6.56
CA VAL A 161 -5.90 -13.22 -5.60
C VAL A 161 -6.86 -12.34 -6.38
N GLU A 162 -8.16 -12.60 -6.23
CA GLU A 162 -9.22 -11.73 -6.73
C GLU A 162 -9.52 -10.70 -5.64
N LEU A 163 -9.27 -9.44 -5.94
CA LEU A 163 -9.73 -8.30 -5.14
C LEU A 163 -10.88 -7.69 -5.93
N ASP A 164 -12.09 -7.81 -5.40
CA ASP A 164 -13.27 -7.21 -6.01
C ASP A 164 -13.15 -5.69 -5.98
N GLU A 165 -13.21 -5.06 -7.14
CA GLU A 165 -13.35 -3.61 -7.23
C GLU A 165 -14.79 -3.29 -6.82
N VAL A 166 -14.96 -2.58 -5.70
CA VAL A 166 -16.26 -2.03 -5.33
C VAL A 166 -16.58 -0.92 -6.32
N THR A 167 -17.27 -1.27 -7.39
CA THR A 167 -17.90 -0.30 -8.30
C THR A 167 -19.04 0.34 -7.56
N VAL A 168 -18.81 1.55 -7.05
CA VAL A 168 -19.91 2.38 -6.53
C VAL A 168 -20.79 2.73 -7.73
N PRO A 169 -22.07 2.28 -7.79
CA PRO A 169 -22.95 2.65 -8.89
C PRO A 169 -23.08 4.16 -8.90
N ALA A 170 -22.93 4.77 -10.08
CA ALA A 170 -23.14 6.19 -10.27
C ALA A 170 -24.58 6.53 -9.79
N PRO A 171 -24.77 7.61 -9.01
CA PRO A 171 -26.08 8.01 -8.59
C PRO A 171 -26.92 8.26 -9.85
N LEU A 172 -28.07 7.56 -9.93
CA LEU A 172 -29.06 7.78 -10.97
C LEU A 172 -29.47 9.25 -10.90
N LEU A 173 -29.10 10.02 -11.91
CA LEU A 173 -29.63 11.35 -12.12
C LEU A 173 -31.11 11.16 -12.44
N GLU A 174 -32.01 11.35 -11.45
CA GLU A 174 -33.43 11.52 -11.69
C GLU A 174 -33.58 12.72 -12.61
N SER A 175 -34.02 12.44 -13.82
CA SER A 175 -34.45 13.46 -14.76
C SER A 175 -35.70 14.12 -14.22
N SER A 176 -35.54 15.24 -13.52
CA SER A 176 -36.66 16.10 -13.19
C SER A 176 -37.22 16.65 -14.50
N ALA A 177 -38.33 16.04 -14.89
CA ALA A 177 -39.13 16.44 -16.01
C ALA A 177 -39.54 17.91 -15.89
N SER A 178 -39.31 18.61 -16.99
CA SER A 178 -39.79 19.95 -17.28
C SER A 178 -41.26 20.13 -16.91
N GLN A 179 -41.59 20.88 -15.88
CA GLN A 179 -42.88 21.53 -15.79
C GLN A 179 -42.82 22.84 -16.59
N LYS A 180 -43.39 22.78 -17.79
CA LYS A 180 -43.83 23.97 -18.51
C LYS A 180 -44.94 24.64 -17.68
N LEU A 181 -44.68 25.80 -17.14
CA LEU A 181 -45.76 26.73 -16.76
C LEU A 181 -45.98 27.71 -17.91
N PHE A 182 -47.13 27.58 -18.53
CA PHE A 182 -47.78 28.65 -19.28
C PHE A 182 -48.37 29.64 -18.25
N LEU A 183 -48.01 30.89 -18.34
CA LEU A 183 -48.88 32.09 -18.37
C LEU A 183 -47.99 33.32 -18.47
#